data_e9314fa96e245f51cb350393fd79e0ea
#
_entry.id   e9314fa96e245f51cb350393fd79e0ea
#
_cell.length_a   1.000
_cell.length_b   1.000
_cell.length_c   1.000
_cell.angle_alpha   90.00
_cell.angle_beta   90.00
_cell.angle_gamma   90.00
#
_symmetry.space_group_name_H-M   'P 1'
#
loop_
_entity.id
_entity.type
_entity.pdbx_description
1 polymer ?
#
loop_
_entity_poly.entity_id
_entity_poly.type
_entity_poly.pdbx_seq_one_letter_code
_entity_poly.pdbx_strand_id
1 'polypeptide(L)'
;MFRNSTIVLLVLISISISASPVLQMNKAFIALSDLIPYITDRDKFMDKKNEKMIGERISELQSAFRSAKHDTAIKEDLFAPSYALINENISGNLEAFKSGKKDYARWRLKEVTPLCLDCHTRLPTSHASSFQSGELTIDKSKFENVYNLGIAQLIVRRYADAKDSFIRSIQDKLIKQEMAEMILPFKQVMLIEAKVLKSPENLTAFFNEYVNKKNLPEDVRSSVVEWAKRVEHWKGNKLLSEGLKDDKIVKAFIEKELAPLKKKAFYSGGYDVDLLIASGLLSNYFFENPTSPLAPEINFWLGWSEKYLKRENFFGSGDLFLKQCIKRYPANPVARMCLDEYKDSVEFEFSGSGGTNIPKDIQNELDGLEKIIKTK
;
A
#
# COMPACT_ATOMS: atom_id res chain seq x y z
N MET A 1 -41.17 -55.32 33.91
CA MET A 1 -39.91 -54.63 34.27
C MET A 1 -39.19 -54.22 32.97
N PHE A 2 -39.46 -53.04 32.45
CA PHE A 2 -38.80 -52.50 31.28
C PHE A 2 -37.81 -51.42 31.74
N ARG A 3 -36.52 -51.66 31.50
CA ARG A 3 -35.41 -50.69 31.78
C ARG A 3 -35.23 -49.78 30.55
N ASN A 4 -35.67 -48.54 30.66
CA ASN A 4 -35.38 -47.48 29.68
C ASN A 4 -33.92 -47.08 29.82
N SER A 5 -33.09 -47.37 28.83
CA SER A 5 -31.73 -46.84 28.64
C SER A 5 -31.81 -45.57 27.81
N THR A 6 -31.68 -44.43 28.48
CA THR A 6 -31.57 -43.13 27.80
C THR A 6 -30.13 -42.97 27.31
N ILE A 7 -29.92 -43.04 25.97
CA ILE A 7 -28.65 -42.74 25.34
C ILE A 7 -28.53 -41.21 25.26
N VAL A 8 -27.65 -40.64 26.05
CA VAL A 8 -27.27 -39.22 25.94
C VAL A 8 -26.27 -39.08 24.80
N LEU A 9 -26.71 -38.52 23.69
CA LEU A 9 -25.87 -38.20 22.51
C LEU A 9 -25.12 -36.90 22.82
N LEU A 10 -23.86 -36.96 23.26
CA LEU A 10 -22.98 -35.84 23.38
C LEU A 10 -22.55 -35.35 21.99
N VAL A 11 -23.21 -34.29 21.50
CA VAL A 11 -22.78 -33.59 20.30
C VAL A 11 -21.61 -32.70 20.67
N LEU A 12 -20.40 -33.14 20.37
CA LEU A 12 -19.19 -32.32 20.42
C LEU A 12 -19.28 -31.29 19.29
N ILE A 13 -19.78 -30.11 19.61
CA ILE A 13 -19.66 -28.94 18.75
C ILE A 13 -18.19 -28.52 18.76
N SER A 14 -17.47 -28.90 17.74
CA SER A 14 -16.12 -28.38 17.46
C SER A 14 -16.26 -26.89 17.11
N ILE A 15 -16.17 -26.01 18.10
CA ILE A 15 -16.03 -24.57 17.87
C ILE A 15 -14.64 -24.39 17.27
N SER A 16 -14.58 -24.30 15.94
CA SER A 16 -13.37 -23.79 15.26
C SER A 16 -13.20 -22.34 15.70
N ILE A 17 -12.36 -22.12 16.69
CA ILE A 17 -11.93 -20.78 17.10
C ILE A 17 -11.11 -20.26 15.92
N SER A 18 -11.74 -19.56 14.99
CA SER A 18 -11.05 -18.79 13.96
C SER A 18 -10.23 -17.74 14.70
N ALA A 19 -8.91 -17.87 14.66
CA ALA A 19 -8.04 -16.89 15.28
C ALA A 19 -8.36 -15.50 14.67
N SER A 20 -8.49 -14.49 15.54
CA SER A 20 -8.86 -13.13 15.13
C SER A 20 -7.91 -12.63 14.03
N PRO A 21 -8.40 -11.90 13.01
CA PRO A 21 -7.59 -11.31 11.93
C PRO A 21 -6.41 -10.51 12.46
N VAL A 22 -6.62 -9.77 13.54
CA VAL A 22 -5.59 -8.99 14.24
C VAL A 22 -4.45 -9.90 14.71
N LEU A 23 -4.75 -11.07 15.25
CA LEU A 23 -3.72 -12.02 15.69
C LEU A 23 -2.89 -12.55 14.52
N GLN A 24 -3.51 -12.83 13.37
CA GLN A 24 -2.78 -13.30 12.19
C GLN A 24 -1.93 -12.19 11.57
N MET A 25 -2.44 -10.97 11.48
CA MET A 25 -1.67 -9.81 11.02
C MET A 25 -0.50 -9.50 11.96
N ASN A 26 -0.67 -9.64 13.27
CA ASN A 26 0.41 -9.49 14.25
C ASN A 26 1.52 -10.54 14.03
N LYS A 27 1.17 -11.80 13.77
CA LYS A 27 2.14 -12.85 13.43
C LYS A 27 2.85 -12.55 12.12
N ALA A 28 2.13 -12.15 11.09
CA ALA A 28 2.70 -11.74 9.81
C ALA A 28 3.68 -10.58 9.97
N PHE A 29 3.30 -9.58 10.79
CA PHE A 29 4.15 -8.44 11.07
C PHE A 29 5.44 -8.83 11.81
N ILE A 30 5.35 -9.64 12.87
CA ILE A 30 6.54 -10.10 13.62
C ILE A 30 7.50 -10.81 12.66
N ALA A 31 7.00 -11.74 11.85
CA ALA A 31 7.81 -12.45 10.87
C ALA A 31 8.43 -11.51 9.83
N LEU A 32 7.68 -10.54 9.32
CA LEU A 32 8.18 -9.56 8.35
C LEU A 32 9.20 -8.60 8.98
N SER A 33 8.94 -8.09 10.18
CA SER A 33 9.86 -7.17 10.87
C SER A 33 11.21 -7.82 11.16
N ASP A 34 11.21 -9.13 11.52
CA ASP A 34 12.43 -9.90 11.69
C ASP A 34 13.17 -10.14 10.37
N LEU A 35 12.46 -10.15 9.23
CA LEU A 35 13.05 -10.33 7.90
C LEU A 35 13.59 -9.02 7.30
N ILE A 36 13.04 -7.85 7.63
CA ILE A 36 13.45 -6.57 7.01
C ILE A 36 14.97 -6.34 7.04
N PRO A 37 15.71 -6.54 8.16
CA PRO A 37 17.15 -6.35 8.21
C PRO A 37 17.95 -7.24 7.26
N TYR A 38 17.38 -8.39 6.89
CA TYR A 38 17.99 -9.34 5.95
C TYR A 38 17.56 -9.09 4.51
N ILE A 39 16.30 -8.73 4.30
CA ILE A 39 15.78 -8.38 2.96
C ILE A 39 16.51 -7.15 2.39
N THR A 40 16.83 -6.17 3.23
CA THR A 40 17.54 -4.96 2.83
C THR A 40 19.04 -5.18 2.59
N ASP A 41 19.65 -6.13 3.29
CA ASP A 41 21.06 -6.48 3.19
C ASP A 41 21.24 -7.86 2.50
N ARG A 42 21.78 -7.86 1.26
CA ARG A 42 21.95 -9.08 0.48
C ARG A 42 22.90 -10.06 1.15
N ASP A 43 24.00 -9.57 1.70
CA ASP A 43 25.05 -10.42 2.27
C ASP A 43 24.55 -11.11 3.54
N LYS A 44 23.82 -10.38 4.39
CA LYS A 44 23.13 -10.96 5.56
C LYS A 44 22.08 -12.00 5.15
N PHE A 45 21.34 -11.78 4.05
CA PHE A 45 20.33 -12.73 3.56
C PHE A 45 20.95 -14.02 3.02
N MET A 46 22.12 -13.92 2.37
CA MET A 46 22.82 -15.06 1.78
C MET A 46 23.69 -15.85 2.78
N ASP A 47 23.96 -15.27 3.94
CA ASP A 47 24.83 -15.89 4.95
C ASP A 47 24.18 -17.16 5.52
N LYS A 48 24.91 -18.29 5.44
CA LYS A 48 24.46 -19.60 5.93
C LYS A 48 24.04 -19.61 7.41
N LYS A 49 24.69 -18.77 8.24
CA LYS A 49 24.33 -18.68 9.68
C LYS A 49 22.90 -18.18 9.91
N ASN A 50 22.35 -17.40 8.97
CA ASN A 50 21.00 -16.82 9.06
C ASN A 50 19.94 -17.70 8.37
N GLU A 51 20.32 -18.73 7.63
CA GLU A 51 19.45 -19.52 6.76
C GLU A 51 18.28 -20.14 7.50
N LYS A 52 18.54 -20.75 8.65
CA LYS A 52 17.49 -21.38 9.46
C LYS A 52 16.44 -20.36 9.90
N MET A 53 16.88 -19.26 10.50
CA MET A 53 15.99 -18.20 10.98
C MET A 53 15.18 -17.57 9.86
N ILE A 54 15.82 -17.23 8.72
CA ILE A 54 15.13 -16.66 7.55
C ILE A 54 14.07 -17.65 7.06
N GLY A 55 14.39 -18.94 6.91
CA GLY A 55 13.43 -19.95 6.47
C GLY A 55 12.23 -20.11 7.42
N GLU A 56 12.46 -20.08 8.73
CA GLU A 56 11.39 -20.10 9.75
C GLU A 56 10.48 -18.88 9.63
N ARG A 57 11.05 -17.67 9.50
CA ARG A 57 10.25 -16.43 9.36
C ARG A 57 9.46 -16.38 8.06
N ILE A 58 10.01 -16.86 6.94
CA ILE A 58 9.25 -17.00 5.69
C ILE A 58 8.06 -17.95 5.88
N SER A 59 8.26 -19.08 6.55
CA SER A 59 7.22 -20.07 6.83
C SER A 59 6.11 -19.49 7.72
N GLU A 60 6.47 -18.74 8.77
CA GLU A 60 5.53 -18.08 9.67
C GLU A 60 4.71 -17.01 8.94
N LEU A 61 5.37 -16.18 8.11
CA LEU A 61 4.69 -15.18 7.27
C LEU A 61 3.68 -15.83 6.34
N GLN A 62 4.06 -16.92 5.65
CA GLN A 62 3.17 -17.67 4.78
C GLN A 62 1.97 -18.27 5.55
N SER A 63 2.22 -18.86 6.73
CA SER A 63 1.18 -19.44 7.56
C SER A 63 0.18 -18.39 8.06
N ALA A 64 0.67 -17.22 8.48
CA ALA A 64 -0.17 -16.12 8.94
C ALA A 64 -1.11 -15.62 7.83
N PHE A 65 -0.59 -15.40 6.62
CA PHE A 65 -1.41 -14.98 5.48
C PHE A 65 -2.43 -16.05 5.06
N ARG A 66 -2.06 -17.32 5.01
CA ARG A 66 -3.02 -18.40 4.72
C ARG A 66 -4.16 -18.43 5.73
N SER A 67 -3.87 -18.23 7.00
CA SER A 67 -4.88 -18.23 8.07
C SER A 67 -5.80 -17.00 8.01
N ALA A 68 -5.31 -15.86 7.53
CA ALA A 68 -6.09 -14.64 7.37
C ALA A 68 -7.12 -14.72 6.21
N LYS A 69 -7.02 -15.68 5.30
CA LYS A 69 -7.91 -15.87 4.12
C LYS A 69 -9.41 -15.89 4.46
N HIS A 70 -9.77 -16.24 5.68
CA HIS A 70 -11.18 -16.40 6.10
C HIS A 70 -11.77 -15.10 6.66
N ASP A 71 -10.98 -14.03 6.77
CA ASP A 71 -11.46 -12.74 7.23
C ASP A 71 -12.38 -12.05 6.22
N THR A 72 -13.49 -11.53 6.71
CA THR A 72 -14.46 -10.79 5.89
C THR A 72 -13.89 -9.49 5.36
N ALA A 73 -13.10 -8.75 6.16
CA ALA A 73 -12.48 -7.50 5.74
C ALA A 73 -11.51 -7.67 4.56
N ILE A 74 -10.79 -8.80 4.50
CA ILE A 74 -9.87 -9.12 3.40
C ILE A 74 -10.61 -9.44 2.09
N LYS A 75 -11.87 -9.85 2.18
CA LYS A 75 -12.71 -10.16 1.02
C LYS A 75 -13.37 -8.93 0.41
N GLU A 76 -13.32 -7.79 1.09
CA GLU A 76 -13.82 -6.54 0.56
C GLU A 76 -13.05 -6.09 -0.66
N ASP A 77 -13.73 -5.39 -1.54
CA ASP A 77 -13.23 -4.96 -2.84
C ASP A 77 -11.95 -4.12 -2.75
N LEU A 78 -11.84 -3.36 -1.68
CA LEU A 78 -10.70 -2.48 -1.43
C LEU A 78 -9.40 -3.26 -1.09
N PHE A 79 -9.51 -4.48 -0.55
CA PHE A 79 -8.37 -5.22 -0.02
C PHE A 79 -8.10 -6.56 -0.71
N ALA A 80 -9.13 -7.21 -1.25
CA ALA A 80 -9.01 -8.52 -1.87
C ALA A 80 -7.92 -8.61 -2.95
N PRO A 81 -7.75 -7.64 -3.86
CA PRO A 81 -6.69 -7.71 -4.86
C PRO A 81 -5.28 -7.64 -4.26
N SER A 82 -5.04 -6.74 -3.31
CA SER A 82 -3.73 -6.61 -2.63
C SER A 82 -3.41 -7.85 -1.82
N TYR A 83 -4.40 -8.41 -1.11
CA TYR A 83 -4.24 -9.66 -0.38
C TYR A 83 -3.88 -10.83 -1.30
N ALA A 84 -4.57 -10.96 -2.44
CA ALA A 84 -4.28 -12.01 -3.41
C ALA A 84 -2.83 -11.92 -3.92
N LEU A 85 -2.37 -10.72 -4.28
CA LEU A 85 -1.01 -10.49 -4.75
C LEU A 85 0.05 -10.74 -3.66
N ILE A 86 -0.20 -10.29 -2.43
CA ILE A 86 0.68 -10.59 -1.29
C ILE A 86 0.80 -12.11 -1.09
N ASN A 87 -0.34 -12.82 -1.08
CA ASN A 87 -0.37 -14.26 -0.88
C ASN A 87 0.35 -15.00 -2.01
N GLU A 88 0.22 -14.54 -3.26
CA GLU A 88 0.97 -15.08 -4.40
C GLU A 88 2.48 -14.87 -4.23
N ASN A 89 2.91 -13.66 -3.86
CA ASN A 89 4.32 -13.34 -3.64
C ASN A 89 4.95 -14.16 -2.51
N ILE A 90 4.19 -14.47 -1.47
CA ILE A 90 4.68 -15.26 -0.33
C ILE A 90 4.64 -16.76 -0.62
N SER A 91 3.65 -17.25 -1.38
CA SER A 91 3.37 -18.69 -1.51
C SER A 91 4.51 -19.52 -2.07
N GLY A 92 5.22 -19.05 -3.09
CA GLY A 92 6.37 -19.75 -3.69
C GLY A 92 7.72 -19.42 -3.03
N ASN A 93 7.73 -18.51 -2.06
CA ASN A 93 8.95 -17.92 -1.53
C ASN A 93 9.79 -18.92 -0.70
N LEU A 94 9.11 -19.67 0.17
CA LEU A 94 9.78 -20.66 1.02
C LEU A 94 10.42 -21.79 0.19
N GLU A 95 9.74 -22.23 -0.86
CA GLU A 95 10.26 -23.24 -1.78
C GLU A 95 11.47 -22.71 -2.56
N ALA A 96 11.36 -21.49 -3.09
CA ALA A 96 12.47 -20.83 -3.77
C ALA A 96 13.69 -20.68 -2.85
N PHE A 97 13.47 -20.28 -1.60
CA PHE A 97 14.53 -20.16 -0.61
C PHE A 97 15.20 -21.52 -0.31
N LYS A 98 14.41 -22.57 -0.04
CA LYS A 98 14.90 -23.92 0.25
C LYS A 98 15.60 -24.60 -0.94
N SER A 99 15.17 -24.28 -2.17
CA SER A 99 15.81 -24.79 -3.40
C SER A 99 17.09 -24.05 -3.80
N GLY A 100 17.57 -23.13 -2.96
CA GLY A 100 18.80 -22.37 -3.21
C GLY A 100 18.60 -21.12 -4.09
N LYS A 101 17.38 -20.81 -4.56
CA LYS A 101 17.05 -19.60 -5.33
C LYS A 101 16.89 -18.39 -4.40
N LYS A 102 17.89 -18.15 -3.53
CA LYS A 102 17.79 -17.17 -2.45
C LYS A 102 17.65 -15.72 -2.94
N ASP A 103 18.38 -15.33 -4.00
CA ASP A 103 18.22 -13.98 -4.57
C ASP A 103 16.80 -13.73 -5.07
N TYR A 104 16.18 -14.72 -5.72
CA TYR A 104 14.80 -14.64 -6.17
C TYR A 104 13.82 -14.55 -4.98
N ALA A 105 14.03 -15.37 -3.95
CA ALA A 105 13.22 -15.32 -2.73
C ALA A 105 13.33 -13.96 -2.04
N ARG A 106 14.55 -13.40 -1.94
CA ARG A 106 14.79 -12.07 -1.39
C ARG A 106 14.09 -10.98 -2.19
N TRP A 107 14.18 -11.04 -3.51
CA TRP A 107 13.49 -10.08 -4.38
C TRP A 107 11.96 -10.11 -4.16
N ARG A 108 11.36 -11.29 -4.15
CA ARG A 108 9.92 -11.42 -3.86
C ARG A 108 9.51 -10.90 -2.48
N LEU A 109 10.36 -11.12 -1.46
CA LEU A 109 10.09 -10.58 -0.12
C LEU A 109 10.16 -9.05 -0.09
N LYS A 110 11.03 -8.44 -0.90
CA LYS A 110 11.05 -6.98 -1.04
C LYS A 110 9.73 -6.43 -1.56
N GLU A 111 9.06 -7.14 -2.48
CA GLU A 111 7.76 -6.74 -3.04
C GLU A 111 6.60 -6.87 -2.03
N VAL A 112 6.75 -7.67 -0.97
CA VAL A 112 5.72 -7.81 0.07
C VAL A 112 5.57 -6.55 0.91
N THR A 113 6.68 -5.89 1.27
CA THR A 113 6.67 -4.69 2.10
C THR A 113 5.83 -3.54 1.52
N PRO A 114 6.04 -3.12 0.26
CA PRO A 114 5.21 -2.12 -0.41
C PRO A 114 3.72 -2.46 -0.41
N LEU A 115 3.37 -3.73 -0.64
CA LEU A 115 1.98 -4.18 -0.67
C LEU A 115 1.32 -4.11 0.72
N CYS A 116 2.06 -4.44 1.79
CA CYS A 116 1.58 -4.27 3.15
C CYS A 116 1.31 -2.80 3.47
N LEU A 117 2.24 -1.91 3.11
CA LEU A 117 2.11 -0.47 3.30
C LEU A 117 0.93 0.11 2.53
N ASP A 118 0.78 -0.28 1.26
CA ASP A 118 -0.31 0.17 0.42
C ASP A 118 -1.68 -0.23 1.00
N CYS A 119 -1.85 -1.49 1.44
CA CYS A 119 -3.05 -1.96 2.10
C CYS A 119 -3.32 -1.20 3.40
N HIS A 120 -2.31 -1.07 4.28
CA HIS A 120 -2.46 -0.46 5.60
C HIS A 120 -2.69 1.05 5.56
N THR A 121 -2.18 1.75 4.55
CA THR A 121 -2.39 3.21 4.39
C THR A 121 -3.74 3.57 3.76
N ARG A 122 -4.50 2.59 3.25
CA ARG A 122 -5.87 2.77 2.75
C ARG A 122 -6.95 2.62 3.82
N LEU A 123 -6.66 1.90 4.91
CA LEU A 123 -7.60 1.71 6.00
C LEU A 123 -7.84 3.03 6.76
N PRO A 124 -9.10 3.41 7.03
CA PRO A 124 -9.40 4.58 7.84
C PRO A 124 -8.72 4.53 9.22
N THR A 125 -8.33 5.69 9.72
CA THR A 125 -7.69 5.80 11.05
C THR A 125 -8.61 5.39 12.19
N SER A 126 -9.93 5.52 12.05
CA SER A 126 -10.95 5.03 12.99
C SER A 126 -10.84 3.52 13.26
N HIS A 127 -10.35 2.75 12.30
CA HIS A 127 -10.06 1.32 12.44
C HIS A 127 -8.61 1.03 12.89
N ALA A 128 -7.80 2.06 13.14
CA ALA A 128 -6.42 1.90 13.61
C ALA A 128 -6.36 1.23 14.98
N SER A 129 -7.32 1.50 15.87
CA SER A 129 -7.36 0.94 17.21
C SER A 129 -7.53 -0.59 17.24
N SER A 130 -8.19 -1.17 16.24
CA SER A 130 -8.32 -2.63 16.12
C SER A 130 -7.00 -3.34 15.76
N PHE A 131 -6.03 -2.60 15.19
CA PHE A 131 -4.69 -3.09 14.81
C PHE A 131 -3.58 -2.56 15.73
N GLN A 132 -3.87 -1.57 16.59
CA GLN A 132 -2.95 -1.15 17.62
C GLN A 132 -2.97 -2.17 18.76
N SER A 133 -2.32 -3.32 18.55
CA SER A 133 -1.92 -4.08 19.71
C SER A 133 -0.82 -3.30 20.40
N GLY A 134 -1.12 -2.70 21.55
CA GLY A 134 -0.11 -2.08 22.43
C GLY A 134 0.99 -3.04 22.88
N GLU A 135 0.86 -4.31 22.49
CA GLU A 135 1.76 -5.42 22.79
C GLU A 135 2.82 -5.68 21.71
N LEU A 136 2.67 -5.11 20.46
CA LEU A 136 3.70 -5.27 19.43
C LEU A 136 4.88 -4.35 19.71
N THR A 137 5.87 -4.90 20.40
CA THR A 137 7.14 -4.22 20.62
C THR A 137 8.03 -4.37 19.39
N ILE A 138 8.34 -3.25 18.72
CA ILE A 138 9.36 -3.24 17.68
C ILE A 138 10.72 -3.14 18.34
N ASP A 139 11.54 -4.16 18.19
CA ASP A 139 12.92 -4.14 18.67
C ASP A 139 13.75 -3.20 17.79
N LYS A 140 13.92 -1.97 18.28
CA LYS A 140 14.65 -0.91 17.56
C LYS A 140 16.11 -1.28 17.29
N SER A 141 16.72 -2.15 18.10
CA SER A 141 18.12 -2.56 17.96
C SER A 141 18.39 -3.38 16.70
N LYS A 142 17.35 -3.98 16.10
CA LYS A 142 17.45 -4.72 14.85
C LYS A 142 17.63 -3.84 13.62
N PHE A 143 17.36 -2.54 13.73
CA PHE A 143 17.37 -1.60 12.60
C PHE A 143 18.58 -0.68 12.70
N GLU A 144 19.57 -0.91 11.85
CA GLU A 144 20.75 -0.02 11.73
C GLU A 144 20.39 1.34 11.14
N ASN A 145 19.32 1.39 10.33
CA ASN A 145 18.85 2.54 9.61
C ASN A 145 17.49 3.01 10.17
N VAL A 146 17.44 4.26 10.64
CA VAL A 146 16.24 4.89 11.21
C VAL A 146 15.09 4.95 10.18
N TYR A 147 15.38 5.09 8.88
CA TYR A 147 14.38 5.03 7.82
C TYR A 147 13.67 3.66 7.80
N ASN A 148 14.43 2.56 7.86
CA ASN A 148 13.86 1.20 7.89
C ASN A 148 13.04 0.94 9.15
N LEU A 149 13.42 1.52 10.30
CA LEU A 149 12.60 1.51 11.50
C LEU A 149 11.27 2.23 11.26
N GLY A 150 11.30 3.40 10.61
CA GLY A 150 10.09 4.13 10.22
C GLY A 150 9.17 3.32 9.32
N ILE A 151 9.72 2.59 8.34
CA ILE A 151 8.94 1.66 7.48
C ILE A 151 8.28 0.57 8.31
N ALA A 152 9.00 -0.08 9.24
CA ALA A 152 8.43 -1.10 10.11
C ALA A 152 7.30 -0.55 10.99
N GLN A 153 7.47 0.66 11.54
CA GLN A 153 6.45 1.36 12.31
C GLN A 153 5.22 1.71 11.47
N LEU A 154 5.43 2.13 10.22
CA LEU A 154 4.36 2.45 9.27
C LEU A 154 3.52 1.21 8.91
N ILE A 155 4.16 0.05 8.70
CA ILE A 155 3.48 -1.22 8.46
C ILE A 155 2.50 -1.56 9.59
N VAL A 156 2.86 -1.33 10.84
CA VAL A 156 1.98 -1.58 12.00
C VAL A 156 1.10 -0.39 12.37
N ARG A 157 1.02 0.60 11.49
CA ARG A 157 0.16 1.77 11.69
C ARG A 157 0.52 2.62 12.92
N ARG A 158 1.75 2.54 13.40
CA ARG A 158 2.29 3.44 14.42
C ARG A 158 2.73 4.76 13.76
N TYR A 159 1.77 5.49 13.22
CA TYR A 159 2.00 6.65 12.34
C TYR A 159 2.81 7.77 13.02
N ALA A 160 2.57 8.05 14.28
CA ALA A 160 3.34 9.05 15.04
C ALA A 160 4.81 8.64 15.15
N ASP A 161 5.08 7.41 15.60
CA ASP A 161 6.45 6.90 15.71
C ASP A 161 7.16 6.81 14.36
N ALA A 162 6.43 6.40 13.30
CA ALA A 162 6.96 6.33 11.94
C ALA A 162 7.37 7.72 11.44
N LYS A 163 6.50 8.72 11.62
CA LYS A 163 6.79 10.12 11.29
C LYS A 163 8.05 10.62 12.00
N ASP A 164 8.16 10.41 13.31
CA ASP A 164 9.33 10.81 14.10
C ASP A 164 10.60 10.12 13.59
N SER A 165 10.52 8.85 13.18
CA SER A 165 11.66 8.13 12.62
C SER A 165 12.05 8.68 11.26
N PHE A 166 11.11 9.05 10.38
CA PHE A 166 11.42 9.68 9.10
C PHE A 166 11.99 11.07 9.26
N ILE A 167 11.47 11.90 10.19
CA ILE A 167 12.03 13.21 10.50
C ILE A 167 13.48 13.08 11.01
N ARG A 168 13.75 12.12 11.91
CA ARG A 168 15.14 11.83 12.35
C ARG A 168 16.02 11.37 11.19
N SER A 169 15.49 10.56 10.28
CA SER A 169 16.24 10.15 9.09
C SER A 169 16.65 11.34 8.22
N ILE A 170 15.77 12.36 8.05
CA ILE A 170 16.11 13.60 7.35
C ILE A 170 17.23 14.33 8.10
N GLN A 171 17.09 14.49 9.41
CA GLN A 171 18.07 15.21 10.24
C GLN A 171 19.45 14.53 10.22
N ASP A 172 19.50 13.21 10.36
CA ASP A 172 20.72 12.42 10.31
C ASP A 172 21.43 12.56 8.95
N LYS A 173 20.68 12.47 7.85
CA LYS A 173 21.22 12.66 6.49
C LYS A 173 21.78 14.08 6.30
N LEU A 174 21.09 15.12 6.81
CA LEU A 174 21.57 16.50 6.74
C LEU A 174 22.86 16.72 7.54
N ILE A 175 22.98 16.10 8.71
CA ILE A 175 24.18 16.17 9.56
C ILE A 175 25.37 15.47 8.89
N LYS A 176 25.14 14.26 8.35
CA LYS A 176 26.16 13.45 7.71
C LYS A 176 26.47 13.88 6.27
N GLN A 177 25.73 14.80 5.71
CA GLN A 177 25.77 15.20 4.30
C GLN A 177 25.54 14.04 3.32
N GLU A 178 24.72 13.06 3.73
CA GLU A 178 24.30 11.92 2.92
C GLU A 178 23.10 12.29 2.06
N MET A 179 23.35 12.85 0.86
CA MET A 179 22.27 13.38 0.00
C MET A 179 21.53 12.31 -0.79
N ALA A 180 22.11 11.11 -0.94
CA ALA A 180 21.46 10.02 -1.62
C ALA A 180 20.11 9.66 -0.95
N GLU A 181 19.06 9.55 -1.79
CA GLU A 181 17.71 9.20 -1.33
C GLU A 181 17.12 10.15 -0.26
N MET A 182 17.62 11.39 -0.16
CA MET A 182 17.14 12.39 0.80
C MET A 182 15.64 12.67 0.67
N ILE A 183 15.10 12.53 -0.53
CA ILE A 183 13.68 12.77 -0.85
C ILE A 183 12.74 11.73 -0.20
N LEU A 184 13.20 10.48 0.01
CA LEU A 184 12.35 9.38 0.44
C LEU A 184 11.70 9.59 1.81
N PRO A 185 12.42 9.99 2.88
CA PRO A 185 11.75 10.23 4.16
C PRO A 185 10.78 11.41 4.13
N PHE A 186 10.99 12.44 3.29
CA PHE A 186 9.99 13.50 3.05
C PHE A 186 8.70 12.91 2.46
N LYS A 187 8.81 12.04 1.46
CA LYS A 187 7.67 11.36 0.83
C LYS A 187 6.90 10.51 1.84
N GLN A 188 7.57 9.85 2.78
CA GLN A 188 6.89 9.05 3.81
C GLN A 188 6.13 9.92 4.84
N VAL A 189 6.69 11.05 5.27
CA VAL A 189 5.96 12.01 6.12
C VAL A 189 4.73 12.54 5.38
N MET A 190 4.88 12.88 4.10
CA MET A 190 3.78 13.36 3.27
C MET A 190 2.70 12.29 3.08
N LEU A 191 3.06 11.03 2.86
CA LEU A 191 2.13 9.91 2.79
C LEU A 191 1.31 9.76 4.08
N ILE A 192 1.97 9.85 5.25
CA ILE A 192 1.29 9.76 6.54
C ILE A 192 0.31 10.93 6.71
N GLU A 193 0.76 12.17 6.51
CA GLU A 193 -0.04 13.35 6.80
C GLU A 193 -1.13 13.63 5.75
N ALA A 194 -0.87 13.36 4.46
CA ALA A 194 -1.84 13.64 3.40
C ALA A 194 -2.80 12.47 3.17
N LYS A 195 -2.30 11.24 3.01
CA LYS A 195 -3.14 10.09 2.66
C LYS A 195 -3.85 9.50 3.88
N VAL A 196 -3.13 9.37 5.01
CA VAL A 196 -3.63 8.64 6.18
C VAL A 196 -4.32 9.57 7.18
N LEU A 197 -3.61 10.54 7.73
CA LEU A 197 -4.11 11.41 8.80
C LEU A 197 -4.97 12.58 8.27
N LYS A 198 -4.79 12.94 7.00
CA LYS A 198 -5.48 14.06 6.33
C LYS A 198 -5.34 15.38 7.11
N SER A 199 -4.09 15.68 7.51
CA SER A 199 -3.75 16.85 8.32
C SER A 199 -2.92 17.88 7.53
N PRO A 200 -3.57 18.79 6.81
CA PRO A 200 -2.87 19.84 6.07
C PRO A 200 -2.08 20.78 6.98
N GLU A 201 -2.53 21.01 8.20
CA GLU A 201 -1.85 21.87 9.18
C GLU A 201 -0.49 21.29 9.57
N ASN A 202 -0.43 20.00 9.91
CA ASN A 202 0.81 19.32 10.24
C ASN A 202 1.77 19.29 9.06
N LEU A 203 1.24 19.05 7.86
CA LEU A 203 2.05 19.02 6.64
C LEU A 203 2.60 20.41 6.28
N THR A 204 1.79 21.46 6.46
CA THR A 204 2.24 22.86 6.33
C THR A 204 3.39 23.16 7.31
N ALA A 205 3.22 22.81 8.59
CA ALA A 205 4.24 23.02 9.61
C ALA A 205 5.54 22.27 9.25
N PHE A 206 5.42 21.04 8.81
CA PHE A 206 6.55 20.22 8.38
C PHE A 206 7.30 20.86 7.20
N PHE A 207 6.62 21.25 6.13
CA PHE A 207 7.30 21.85 4.99
C PHE A 207 7.92 23.22 5.31
N ASN A 208 7.26 24.03 6.12
CA ASN A 208 7.79 25.34 6.53
C ASN A 208 9.11 25.21 7.29
N GLU A 209 9.33 24.12 8.02
CA GLU A 209 10.61 23.84 8.67
C GLU A 209 11.76 23.68 7.65
N TYR A 210 11.47 23.13 6.46
CA TYR A 210 12.51 22.76 5.49
C TYR A 210 12.65 23.69 4.28
N VAL A 211 11.62 24.44 3.90
CA VAL A 211 11.64 25.36 2.73
C VAL A 211 12.85 26.28 2.73
N ASN A 212 13.25 26.80 3.90
CA ASN A 212 14.33 27.77 4.05
C ASN A 212 15.67 27.14 4.50
N LYS A 213 15.76 25.80 4.62
CA LYS A 213 17.01 25.15 5.04
C LYS A 213 18.04 25.17 3.89
N LYS A 214 19.13 25.95 4.06
CA LYS A 214 20.17 26.17 3.04
C LYS A 214 20.94 24.88 2.68
N ASN A 215 21.02 23.92 3.60
CA ASN A 215 21.76 22.66 3.42
C ASN A 215 20.92 21.54 2.78
N LEU A 216 19.68 21.82 2.32
CA LEU A 216 18.93 20.89 1.48
C LEU A 216 19.47 20.89 0.05
N PRO A 217 19.58 19.71 -0.61
CA PRO A 217 19.79 19.62 -2.06
C PRO A 217 18.75 20.44 -2.81
N GLU A 218 19.15 21.04 -3.94
CA GLU A 218 18.27 21.95 -4.69
C GLU A 218 17.03 21.25 -5.26
N ASP A 219 17.17 20.02 -5.72
CA ASP A 219 16.09 19.17 -6.21
C ASP A 219 15.07 18.84 -5.11
N VAL A 220 15.54 18.50 -3.91
CA VAL A 220 14.69 18.26 -2.72
C VAL A 220 13.99 19.55 -2.29
N ARG A 221 14.71 20.68 -2.25
CA ARG A 221 14.16 21.99 -1.89
C ARG A 221 13.04 22.38 -2.87
N SER A 222 13.30 22.25 -4.18
CA SER A 222 12.32 22.55 -5.21
C SER A 222 11.05 21.73 -5.03
N SER A 223 11.19 20.42 -4.75
CA SER A 223 10.06 19.54 -4.47
C SER A 223 9.29 19.99 -3.23
N VAL A 224 9.97 20.28 -2.12
CA VAL A 224 9.34 20.76 -0.87
C VAL A 224 8.55 22.04 -1.09
N VAL A 225 9.09 23.00 -1.88
CA VAL A 225 8.39 24.25 -2.23
C VAL A 225 7.11 23.97 -3.03
N GLU A 226 7.17 23.09 -4.01
CA GLU A 226 5.98 22.74 -4.81
C GLU A 226 4.93 22.01 -3.96
N TRP A 227 5.34 21.06 -3.12
CA TRP A 227 4.43 20.37 -2.20
C TRP A 227 3.78 21.33 -1.19
N ALA A 228 4.52 22.28 -0.65
CA ALA A 228 3.97 23.31 0.25
C ALA A 228 2.86 24.13 -0.41
N LYS A 229 3.04 24.54 -1.68
CA LYS A 229 2.00 25.24 -2.45
C LYS A 229 0.72 24.38 -2.62
N ARG A 230 0.86 23.07 -2.84
CA ARG A 230 -0.26 22.14 -2.96
C ARG A 230 -1.01 21.97 -1.66
N VAL A 231 -0.31 21.94 -0.53
CA VAL A 231 -0.95 21.89 0.79
C VAL A 231 -1.75 23.14 1.08
N GLU A 232 -1.28 24.33 0.69
CA GLU A 232 -2.06 25.56 0.82
C GLU A 232 -3.33 25.55 -0.05
N HIS A 233 -3.27 24.99 -1.26
CA HIS A 233 -4.47 24.74 -2.07
C HIS A 233 -5.46 23.83 -1.34
N TRP A 234 -4.97 22.72 -0.75
CA TRP A 234 -5.78 21.79 0.03
C TRP A 234 -6.51 22.50 1.18
N LYS A 235 -5.80 23.29 2.00
CA LYS A 235 -6.38 24.05 3.11
C LYS A 235 -7.50 25.00 2.67
N GLY A 236 -7.31 25.66 1.53
CA GLY A 236 -8.29 26.58 0.96
C GLY A 236 -9.48 25.92 0.27
N ASN A 237 -9.41 24.62 0.01
CA ASN A 237 -10.42 23.89 -0.75
C ASN A 237 -11.38 23.11 0.16
N LYS A 238 -12.63 23.53 0.22
CA LYS A 238 -13.65 22.94 1.07
C LYS A 238 -13.94 21.46 0.75
N LEU A 239 -13.92 21.07 -0.53
CA LEU A 239 -14.13 19.67 -0.93
C LEU A 239 -13.04 18.75 -0.38
N LEU A 240 -11.79 19.24 -0.30
CA LEU A 240 -10.66 18.47 0.18
C LEU A 240 -10.60 18.44 1.71
N SER A 241 -10.92 19.54 2.38
CA SER A 241 -10.82 19.67 3.84
C SER A 241 -11.97 19.01 4.61
N GLU A 242 -13.21 18.99 4.06
CA GLU A 242 -14.37 18.38 4.72
C GLU A 242 -14.52 16.87 4.45
N GLY A 243 -13.78 16.32 3.49
CA GLY A 243 -13.86 14.92 3.08
C GLY A 243 -15.10 14.58 2.25
N LEU A 244 -15.14 13.33 1.77
CA LEU A 244 -16.20 12.82 0.89
C LEU A 244 -17.30 12.16 1.75
N LYS A 245 -18.50 12.73 1.77
CA LYS A 245 -19.59 12.30 2.66
C LYS A 245 -20.71 11.55 1.90
N ASP A 246 -20.87 11.79 0.61
CA ASP A 246 -21.91 11.19 -0.23
C ASP A 246 -21.50 11.15 -1.71
N ASP A 247 -22.25 10.41 -2.53
CA ASP A 247 -21.98 10.24 -3.96
C ASP A 247 -21.95 11.57 -4.73
N LYS A 248 -22.75 12.56 -4.34
CA LYS A 248 -22.78 13.87 -5.00
C LYS A 248 -21.47 14.63 -4.78
N ILE A 249 -20.95 14.57 -3.55
CA ILE A 249 -19.67 15.18 -3.19
C ILE A 249 -18.51 14.44 -3.88
N VAL A 250 -18.54 13.10 -3.92
CA VAL A 250 -17.55 12.28 -4.66
C VAL A 250 -17.54 12.67 -6.14
N LYS A 251 -18.71 12.78 -6.76
CA LYS A 251 -18.81 13.19 -8.17
C LYS A 251 -18.25 14.58 -8.39
N ALA A 252 -18.58 15.54 -7.53
CA ALA A 252 -18.06 16.90 -7.60
C ALA A 252 -16.51 16.92 -7.42
N PHE A 253 -15.97 16.10 -6.53
CA PHE A 253 -14.55 15.96 -6.33
C PHE A 253 -13.85 15.40 -7.59
N ILE A 254 -14.39 14.34 -8.18
CA ILE A 254 -13.88 13.78 -9.44
C ILE A 254 -13.86 14.83 -10.55
N GLU A 255 -14.97 15.56 -10.75
CA GLU A 255 -15.12 16.52 -11.84
C GLU A 255 -14.26 17.78 -11.66
N LYS A 256 -14.12 18.27 -10.42
CA LYS A 256 -13.47 19.57 -10.15
C LYS A 256 -11.98 19.43 -9.81
N GLU A 257 -11.58 18.33 -9.21
CA GLU A 257 -10.19 18.13 -8.76
C GLU A 257 -9.45 17.09 -9.60
N LEU A 258 -9.99 15.87 -9.77
CA LEU A 258 -9.24 14.78 -10.39
C LEU A 258 -9.21 14.85 -11.92
N ALA A 259 -10.32 15.14 -12.57
CA ALA A 259 -10.36 15.21 -14.02
C ALA A 259 -9.49 16.35 -14.60
N PRO A 260 -9.44 17.57 -14.00
CA PRO A 260 -8.47 18.59 -14.39
C PRO A 260 -7.02 18.20 -14.07
N LEU A 261 -6.78 17.52 -12.94
CA LEU A 261 -5.46 17.05 -12.55
C LEU A 261 -4.91 16.03 -13.56
N LYS A 262 -5.73 15.05 -13.98
CA LYS A 262 -5.36 14.06 -14.99
C LYS A 262 -4.91 14.70 -16.31
N LYS A 263 -5.51 15.80 -16.73
CA LYS A 263 -5.13 16.54 -17.94
C LYS A 263 -3.77 17.23 -17.81
N LYS A 264 -3.36 17.59 -16.58
CA LYS A 264 -2.11 18.34 -16.29
C LYS A 264 -0.95 17.45 -15.89
N ALA A 265 -1.22 16.30 -15.25
CA ALA A 265 -0.22 15.46 -14.59
C ALA A 265 0.88 14.90 -15.52
N PHE A 266 0.68 14.91 -16.84
CA PHE A 266 1.68 14.44 -17.81
C PHE A 266 2.89 15.39 -17.98
N TYR A 267 2.80 16.64 -17.52
CA TYR A 267 3.77 17.68 -17.93
C TYR A 267 4.53 18.34 -16.78
N SER A 268 4.18 18.11 -15.53
CA SER A 268 4.84 18.75 -14.39
C SER A 268 4.82 17.90 -13.14
N GLY A 269 5.99 17.69 -12.51
CA GLY A 269 6.09 17.09 -11.17
C GLY A 269 5.36 17.90 -10.10
N GLY A 270 5.26 17.36 -8.87
CA GLY A 270 4.73 18.07 -7.70
C GLY A 270 3.27 17.77 -7.36
N TYR A 271 2.57 16.91 -8.13
CA TYR A 271 1.19 16.50 -7.81
C TYR A 271 1.07 15.38 -6.78
N ASP A 272 2.18 14.98 -6.15
CA ASP A 272 2.22 13.91 -5.15
C ASP A 272 1.21 14.14 -4.03
N VAL A 273 1.13 15.39 -3.53
CA VAL A 273 0.18 15.78 -2.47
C VAL A 273 -1.27 15.56 -2.92
N ASP A 274 -1.62 16.03 -4.12
CA ASP A 274 -2.98 15.91 -4.66
C ASP A 274 -3.37 14.44 -4.85
N LEU A 275 -2.44 13.61 -5.34
CA LEU A 275 -2.65 12.18 -5.55
C LEU A 275 -2.80 11.42 -4.23
N LEU A 276 -2.00 11.77 -3.20
CA LEU A 276 -2.11 11.17 -1.87
C LEU A 276 -3.44 11.52 -1.20
N ILE A 277 -3.88 12.77 -1.30
CA ILE A 277 -5.18 13.22 -0.81
C ILE A 277 -6.29 12.46 -1.53
N ALA A 278 -6.22 12.38 -2.86
CA ALA A 278 -7.23 11.68 -3.66
C ALA A 278 -7.32 10.21 -3.27
N SER A 279 -6.20 9.51 -3.20
CA SER A 279 -6.17 8.12 -2.75
C SER A 279 -6.74 7.94 -1.35
N GLY A 280 -6.36 8.80 -0.40
CA GLY A 280 -6.85 8.73 0.98
C GLY A 280 -8.34 8.99 1.11
N LEU A 281 -8.86 10.02 0.42
CA LEU A 281 -10.28 10.39 0.46
C LEU A 281 -11.17 9.32 -0.22
N LEU A 282 -10.79 8.88 -1.41
CA LEU A 282 -11.55 7.87 -2.16
C LEU A 282 -11.53 6.52 -1.46
N SER A 283 -10.37 6.10 -0.89
CA SER A 283 -10.27 4.84 -0.14
C SER A 283 -11.17 4.85 1.09
N ASN A 284 -11.19 5.95 1.86
CA ASN A 284 -12.08 6.07 3.02
C ASN A 284 -13.54 6.01 2.63
N TYR A 285 -13.93 6.79 1.60
CA TYR A 285 -15.30 6.79 1.13
C TYR A 285 -15.73 5.40 0.65
N PHE A 286 -14.90 4.74 -0.15
CA PHE A 286 -15.22 3.40 -0.68
C PHE A 286 -15.28 2.34 0.42
N PHE A 287 -14.45 2.45 1.45
CA PHE A 287 -14.50 1.56 2.61
C PHE A 287 -15.83 1.69 3.37
N GLU A 288 -16.30 2.92 3.57
CA GLU A 288 -17.57 3.20 4.27
C GLU A 288 -18.81 2.93 3.39
N ASN A 289 -18.66 3.02 2.06
CA ASN A 289 -19.75 2.91 1.09
C ASN A 289 -19.40 1.89 -0.04
N PRO A 290 -19.20 0.61 0.26
CA PRO A 290 -18.74 -0.38 -0.73
C PRO A 290 -19.77 -0.67 -1.84
N THR A 291 -21.03 -0.33 -1.63
CA THR A 291 -22.14 -0.49 -2.59
C THR A 291 -22.50 0.80 -3.34
N SER A 292 -21.69 1.85 -3.23
CA SER A 292 -21.91 3.11 -3.96
C SER A 292 -22.05 2.85 -5.46
N PRO A 293 -23.02 3.48 -6.14
CA PRO A 293 -23.15 3.41 -7.60
C PRO A 293 -21.92 4.01 -8.32
N LEU A 294 -21.11 4.81 -7.64
CA LEU A 294 -19.85 5.36 -8.15
C LEU A 294 -18.65 4.40 -7.96
N ALA A 295 -18.87 3.17 -7.48
CA ALA A 295 -17.78 2.21 -7.30
C ALA A 295 -16.90 1.98 -8.55
N PRO A 296 -17.45 1.94 -9.80
CA PRO A 296 -16.62 1.85 -10.99
C PRO A 296 -15.68 3.04 -11.15
N GLU A 297 -16.21 4.27 -11.02
CA GLU A 297 -15.44 5.51 -11.11
C GLU A 297 -14.40 5.62 -10.00
N ILE A 298 -14.76 5.24 -8.77
CA ILE A 298 -13.83 5.25 -7.63
C ILE A 298 -12.67 4.28 -7.89
N ASN A 299 -12.94 3.07 -8.39
CA ASN A 299 -11.88 2.11 -8.74
C ASN A 299 -10.95 2.66 -9.83
N PHE A 300 -11.50 3.33 -10.85
CA PHE A 300 -10.71 3.98 -11.88
C PHE A 300 -9.78 5.06 -11.29
N TRP A 301 -10.32 5.97 -10.48
CA TRP A 301 -9.55 7.08 -9.94
C TRP A 301 -8.54 6.65 -8.86
N LEU A 302 -8.86 5.62 -8.07
CA LEU A 302 -7.89 4.96 -7.21
C LEU A 302 -6.77 4.32 -8.04
N GLY A 303 -7.13 3.56 -9.08
CA GLY A 303 -6.17 2.94 -9.98
C GLY A 303 -5.24 3.96 -10.63
N TRP A 304 -5.80 5.05 -11.13
CA TRP A 304 -5.05 6.14 -11.73
C TRP A 304 -4.11 6.83 -10.72
N SER A 305 -4.61 7.23 -9.56
CA SER A 305 -3.81 7.91 -8.54
C SER A 305 -2.67 7.04 -8.02
N GLU A 306 -2.95 5.78 -7.67
CA GLU A 306 -1.97 4.84 -7.13
C GLU A 306 -0.91 4.46 -8.19
N LYS A 307 -1.27 4.38 -9.48
CA LYS A 307 -0.32 4.17 -10.57
C LYS A 307 0.73 5.30 -10.64
N TYR A 308 0.28 6.53 -10.57
CA TYR A 308 1.20 7.68 -10.61
C TYR A 308 2.01 7.82 -9.32
N LEU A 309 1.41 7.53 -8.15
CA LEU A 309 2.15 7.47 -6.89
C LEU A 309 3.28 6.43 -6.94
N LYS A 310 3.04 5.24 -7.53
CA LYS A 310 4.09 4.22 -7.73
C LYS A 310 5.25 4.74 -8.60
N ARG A 311 4.96 5.46 -9.68
CA ARG A 311 5.98 6.08 -10.56
C ARG A 311 6.82 7.12 -9.81
N GLU A 312 6.25 7.78 -8.80
CA GLU A 312 6.92 8.75 -7.92
C GLU A 312 7.57 8.11 -6.68
N ASN A 313 7.80 6.79 -6.69
CA ASN A 313 8.41 6.03 -5.60
C ASN A 313 7.59 6.02 -4.29
N PHE A 314 6.27 6.16 -4.37
CA PHE A 314 5.37 5.79 -3.29
C PHE A 314 4.94 4.32 -3.41
N PHE A 315 4.32 3.82 -2.35
CA PHE A 315 3.69 2.50 -2.38
C PHE A 315 2.31 2.61 -3.03
N GLY A 316 2.09 1.93 -4.13
CA GLY A 316 0.83 2.01 -4.86
C GLY A 316 0.49 0.72 -5.62
N SER A 317 -0.79 0.38 -5.64
CA SER A 317 -1.36 -0.81 -6.29
C SER A 317 -2.30 -0.41 -7.44
N GLY A 318 -1.97 0.61 -8.22
CA GLY A 318 -2.83 1.16 -9.27
C GLY A 318 -3.36 0.10 -10.21
N ASP A 319 -2.49 -0.78 -10.71
CA ASP A 319 -2.85 -1.84 -11.65
C ASP A 319 -3.88 -2.84 -11.08
N LEU A 320 -3.86 -3.08 -9.76
CA LEU A 320 -4.85 -3.96 -9.12
C LEU A 320 -6.25 -3.35 -9.16
N PHE A 321 -6.39 -2.05 -8.89
CA PHE A 321 -7.67 -1.35 -8.99
C PHE A 321 -8.19 -1.28 -10.41
N LEU A 322 -7.29 -1.02 -11.38
CA LEU A 322 -7.68 -0.98 -12.80
C LEU A 322 -8.15 -2.36 -13.28
N LYS A 323 -7.44 -3.42 -12.96
CA LYS A 323 -7.87 -4.80 -13.27
C LYS A 323 -9.17 -5.18 -12.57
N GLN A 324 -9.37 -4.77 -11.32
CA GLN A 324 -10.61 -5.00 -10.59
C GLN A 324 -11.79 -4.26 -11.22
N CYS A 325 -11.61 -3.00 -11.59
CA CYS A 325 -12.58 -2.20 -12.32
C CYS A 325 -13.09 -2.94 -13.57
N ILE A 326 -12.17 -3.46 -14.41
CA ILE A 326 -12.51 -4.20 -15.62
C ILE A 326 -13.30 -5.49 -15.30
N LYS A 327 -12.83 -6.27 -14.33
CA LYS A 327 -13.43 -7.59 -14.02
C LYS A 327 -14.79 -7.47 -13.36
N ARG A 328 -15.03 -6.46 -12.53
CA ARG A 328 -16.29 -6.32 -11.78
C ARG A 328 -17.35 -5.53 -12.51
N TYR A 329 -16.95 -4.57 -13.33
CA TYR A 329 -17.87 -3.66 -14.00
C TYR A 329 -17.76 -3.70 -15.53
N PRO A 330 -17.66 -4.91 -16.16
CA PRO A 330 -17.34 -5.02 -17.59
C PRO A 330 -18.36 -4.36 -18.52
N ALA A 331 -19.61 -4.24 -18.08
CA ALA A 331 -20.66 -3.56 -18.85
C ALA A 331 -20.71 -2.04 -18.62
N ASN A 332 -19.92 -1.52 -17.66
CA ASN A 332 -19.86 -0.08 -17.41
C ASN A 332 -18.84 0.58 -18.35
N PRO A 333 -19.15 1.75 -18.95
CA PRO A 333 -18.20 2.48 -19.81
C PRO A 333 -16.84 2.76 -19.16
N VAL A 334 -16.78 2.87 -17.83
CA VAL A 334 -15.55 3.08 -17.07
C VAL A 334 -14.58 1.90 -17.19
N ALA A 335 -15.08 0.67 -17.41
CA ALA A 335 -14.21 -0.50 -17.62
C ALA A 335 -13.26 -0.33 -18.81
N ARG A 336 -13.69 0.35 -19.87
CA ARG A 336 -12.83 0.69 -21.00
C ARG A 336 -11.73 1.67 -20.61
N MET A 337 -12.08 2.70 -19.82
CA MET A 337 -11.10 3.65 -19.31
C MET A 337 -10.06 2.96 -18.40
N CYS A 338 -10.50 2.00 -17.57
CA CYS A 338 -9.61 1.20 -16.73
C CYS A 338 -8.65 0.35 -17.58
N LEU A 339 -9.14 -0.25 -18.67
CA LEU A 339 -8.29 -1.04 -19.58
C LEU A 339 -7.25 -0.17 -20.29
N ASP A 340 -7.66 0.98 -20.80
CA ASP A 340 -6.75 1.89 -21.51
C ASP A 340 -5.66 2.40 -20.56
N GLU A 341 -6.02 2.71 -19.31
CA GLU A 341 -5.06 3.16 -18.29
C GLU A 341 -4.13 2.03 -17.83
N TYR A 342 -4.63 0.77 -17.78
CA TYR A 342 -3.79 -0.39 -17.47
C TYR A 342 -2.83 -0.73 -18.61
N LYS A 343 -3.28 -0.62 -19.88
CA LYS A 343 -2.40 -0.76 -21.05
C LYS A 343 -1.26 0.26 -21.01
N ASP A 344 -1.55 1.53 -20.71
CA ASP A 344 -0.53 2.57 -20.55
C ASP A 344 0.48 2.24 -19.44
N SER A 345 0.02 1.65 -18.33
CA SER A 345 0.92 1.19 -17.26
C SER A 345 1.87 0.10 -17.75
N VAL A 346 1.35 -0.91 -18.43
CA VAL A 346 2.14 -2.02 -18.98
C VAL A 346 3.11 -1.53 -20.06
N GLU A 347 2.66 -0.70 -20.99
CA GLU A 347 3.52 -0.13 -22.01
C GLU A 347 4.67 0.68 -21.41
N PHE A 348 4.38 1.49 -20.38
CA PHE A 348 5.41 2.25 -19.67
C PHE A 348 6.44 1.34 -18.99
N GLU A 349 5.99 0.26 -18.34
CA GLU A 349 6.86 -0.66 -17.60
C GLU A 349 7.79 -1.46 -18.54
N PHE A 350 7.29 -1.81 -19.74
CA PHE A 350 8.01 -2.65 -20.70
C PHE A 350 8.58 -1.86 -21.90
N SER A 351 8.63 -0.53 -21.83
CA SER A 351 9.24 0.32 -22.86
C SER A 351 10.63 0.77 -22.46
N GLY A 352 11.55 0.77 -23.42
CA GLY A 352 12.91 1.24 -23.24
C GLY A 352 13.48 1.78 -24.56
N SER A 353 14.79 2.06 -24.62
CA SER A 353 15.49 2.55 -25.81
C SER A 353 15.37 1.64 -27.04
N GLY A 354 15.10 0.34 -26.83
CA GLY A 354 14.88 -0.65 -27.90
C GLY A 354 13.43 -0.82 -28.35
N GLY A 355 12.51 0.01 -27.84
CA GLY A 355 11.06 -0.10 -28.08
C GLY A 355 10.31 -0.77 -26.93
N THR A 356 9.04 -1.12 -27.19
CA THR A 356 8.17 -1.79 -26.22
C THR A 356 8.21 -3.30 -26.43
N ASN A 357 8.56 -4.07 -25.39
CA ASN A 357 8.63 -5.53 -25.42
C ASN A 357 7.85 -6.14 -24.27
N ILE A 358 6.54 -6.30 -24.46
CA ILE A 358 5.61 -6.85 -23.45
C ILE A 358 5.76 -8.37 -23.41
N PRO A 359 6.02 -8.99 -22.22
CA PRO A 359 6.06 -10.43 -22.07
C PRO A 359 4.73 -11.09 -22.50
N LYS A 360 4.83 -12.31 -23.05
CA LYS A 360 3.68 -13.01 -23.63
C LYS A 360 2.55 -13.30 -22.62
N ASP A 361 2.88 -13.58 -21.38
CA ASP A 361 1.93 -13.79 -20.29
C ASP A 361 1.17 -12.51 -19.96
N ILE A 362 1.82 -11.37 -19.91
CA ILE A 362 1.21 -10.04 -19.71
C ILE A 362 0.33 -9.67 -20.93
N GLN A 363 0.80 -9.94 -22.16
CA GLN A 363 -0.02 -9.73 -23.35
C GLN A 363 -1.28 -10.58 -23.33
N ASN A 364 -1.19 -11.86 -22.93
CA ASN A 364 -2.34 -12.75 -22.77
C ASN A 364 -3.32 -12.25 -21.70
N GLU A 365 -2.81 -11.65 -20.60
CA GLU A 365 -3.67 -11.01 -19.58
C GLU A 365 -4.44 -9.83 -20.17
N LEU A 366 -3.76 -8.93 -20.90
CA LEU A 366 -4.40 -7.79 -21.57
C LEU A 366 -5.50 -8.23 -22.54
N ASP A 367 -5.21 -9.23 -23.39
CA ASP A 367 -6.16 -9.78 -24.35
C ASP A 367 -7.39 -10.43 -23.63
N GLY A 368 -7.14 -11.09 -22.50
CA GLY A 368 -8.18 -11.65 -21.65
C GLY A 368 -9.11 -10.59 -21.06
N LEU A 369 -8.54 -9.50 -20.54
CA LEU A 369 -9.29 -8.36 -20.00
C LEU A 369 -10.10 -7.65 -21.10
N GLU A 370 -9.55 -7.49 -22.30
CA GLU A 370 -10.27 -6.89 -23.43
C GLU A 370 -11.47 -7.74 -23.87
N LYS A 371 -11.34 -9.06 -23.86
CA LYS A 371 -12.45 -9.97 -24.18
C LYS A 371 -13.60 -9.85 -23.17
N ILE A 372 -13.31 -9.67 -21.87
CA ILE A 372 -14.33 -9.48 -20.83
C ILE A 372 -15.22 -8.26 -21.12
N ILE A 373 -14.65 -7.16 -21.61
CA ILE A 373 -15.41 -5.95 -21.97
C ILE A 373 -16.24 -6.14 -23.24
N LYS A 374 -15.70 -6.83 -24.27
CA LYS A 374 -16.36 -7.01 -25.57
C LYS A 374 -17.54 -8.01 -25.52
N THR A 375 -17.56 -8.92 -24.56
CA THR A 375 -18.59 -9.96 -24.44
C THR A 375 -19.83 -9.53 -23.66
N LYS A 376 -19.83 -8.33 -23.10
CA LYS A 376 -20.94 -7.75 -22.33
C LYS A 376 -21.35 -6.38 -22.84
#